data_f77cf8cd45e022b4d76407afd92af9fb
#
_entry.id   f77cf8cd45e022b4d76407afd92af9fb
#
_cell.length_a   1.000
_cell.length_b   1.000
_cell.length_c   1.000
_cell.angle_alpha   90.00
_cell.angle_beta   90.00
_cell.angle_gamma   90.00
#
_symmetry.space_group_name_H-M   'P 1'
#
loop_
_entity.id
_entity.type
_entity.pdbx_description
1 polymer ?
#
loop_
_entity_poly.entity_id
_entity_poly.type
_entity_poly.pdbx_seq_one_letter_code
_entity_poly.pdbx_strand_id
1 'polypeptide(L)'
;PLSLIKPPMNLALFDLDNTLLAGDSDVEWPRFLIDQGVLDADFYNRENDRFYADYKAGTLNIFDFLDFQLAPLAHHSREQLDAWHKAYLAERITPLMTAEGRRRVQAHQAAGDVVGVITATNRFITAPIVAAFGIEHLIATEPEMDADGHYTGKPAGVPCFQAGKITRLNDWLAARGETLASYPQSWFYSDSRNDIPLMSQVTHPVAVDPDEALRAHAEAQGWPVLSFR
;
A
#
# COMPACT_ATOMS: atom_id res chain seq x y z
N PRO A 1 -39.79 15.94 7.50
CA PRO A 1 -38.67 15.03 7.80
C PRO A 1 -37.38 15.82 7.58
N LEU A 2 -36.71 16.21 8.69
CA LEU A 2 -35.39 16.81 8.66
C LEU A 2 -34.46 15.72 8.09
N SER A 3 -34.01 15.92 6.86
CA SER A 3 -32.86 15.21 6.31
C SER A 3 -31.71 15.42 7.32
N LEU A 4 -31.32 14.38 8.01
CA LEU A 4 -30.10 14.36 8.81
C LEU A 4 -28.94 14.56 7.81
N ILE A 5 -28.52 15.80 7.64
CA ILE A 5 -27.31 16.12 6.90
C ILE A 5 -26.19 15.45 7.70
N LYS A 6 -25.70 14.31 7.21
CA LYS A 6 -24.53 13.64 7.79
C LYS A 6 -23.40 14.68 7.79
N PRO A 7 -22.72 14.93 8.92
CA PRO A 7 -21.62 15.88 8.91
C PRO A 7 -20.60 15.45 7.86
N PRO A 8 -19.95 16.41 7.18
CA PRO A 8 -18.94 16.09 6.19
C PRO A 8 -17.87 15.24 6.85
N MET A 9 -17.64 14.05 6.28
CA MET A 9 -16.57 13.15 6.74
C MET A 9 -15.24 13.64 6.17
N ASN A 10 -14.17 13.44 6.91
CA ASN A 10 -12.82 13.65 6.39
C ASN A 10 -12.28 12.36 5.78
N LEU A 11 -11.13 12.44 5.11
CA LEU A 11 -10.45 11.31 4.50
C LEU A 11 -9.08 11.12 5.14
N ALA A 12 -8.76 9.92 5.60
CA ALA A 12 -7.44 9.56 6.09
C ALA A 12 -6.87 8.39 5.29
N LEU A 13 -5.83 8.65 4.53
CA LEU A 13 -5.12 7.66 3.73
C LEU A 13 -3.79 7.32 4.37
N PHE A 14 -3.44 6.04 4.32
CA PHE A 14 -2.17 5.51 4.81
C PHE A 14 -1.48 4.73 3.69
N ASP A 15 -0.20 4.98 3.50
CA ASP A 15 0.66 4.00 2.86
C ASP A 15 0.84 2.79 3.79
N LEU A 16 1.24 1.64 3.24
CA LEU A 16 1.33 0.40 4.01
C LEU A 16 2.76 0.07 4.42
N ASP A 17 3.59 -0.21 3.42
CA ASP A 17 4.95 -0.70 3.60
C ASP A 17 5.85 0.40 4.16
N ASN A 18 6.60 0.07 5.21
CA ASN A 18 7.42 1.02 5.97
C ASN A 18 6.66 2.20 6.61
N THR A 19 5.34 2.24 6.51
CA THR A 19 4.46 3.23 7.15
C THR A 19 3.62 2.59 8.27
N LEU A 20 2.55 1.86 7.94
CA LEU A 20 1.77 1.08 8.92
C LEU A 20 2.51 -0.18 9.37
N LEU A 21 3.33 -0.74 8.49
CA LEU A 21 4.24 -1.85 8.78
C LEU A 21 5.65 -1.30 9.06
N ALA A 22 6.35 -1.90 10.02
CA ALA A 22 7.78 -1.70 10.24
C ALA A 22 8.62 -2.60 9.32
N GLY A 23 8.26 -2.66 8.04
CA GLY A 23 8.88 -3.50 7.02
C GLY A 23 8.08 -3.44 5.72
N ASP A 24 8.49 -4.25 4.74
CA ASP A 24 7.98 -4.25 3.39
C ASP A 24 7.32 -5.59 3.07
N SER A 25 5.99 -5.57 2.89
CA SER A 25 5.19 -6.77 2.60
C SER A 25 5.52 -7.38 1.24
N ASP A 26 5.90 -6.56 0.28
CA ASP A 26 6.25 -7.01 -1.07
C ASP A 26 7.61 -7.72 -1.11
N VAL A 27 8.51 -7.39 -0.19
CA VAL A 27 9.79 -8.06 0.03
C VAL A 27 9.62 -9.35 0.85
N GLU A 28 8.77 -9.33 1.88
CA GLU A 28 8.59 -10.49 2.76
C GLU A 28 7.83 -11.64 2.10
N TRP A 29 6.98 -11.37 1.11
CA TRP A 29 6.23 -12.41 0.40
C TRP A 29 7.14 -13.41 -0.35
N PRO A 30 8.04 -13.00 -1.26
CA PRO A 30 8.97 -13.95 -1.91
C PRO A 30 9.92 -14.60 -0.90
N ARG A 31 10.35 -13.91 0.15
CA ARG A 31 11.16 -14.52 1.22
C ARG A 31 10.44 -15.67 1.90
N PHE A 32 9.17 -15.46 2.24
CA PHE A 32 8.34 -16.52 2.80
C PHE A 32 8.22 -17.71 1.84
N LEU A 33 7.97 -17.47 0.55
CA LEU A 33 7.87 -18.55 -0.44
C LEU A 33 9.21 -19.28 -0.66
N ILE A 34 10.34 -18.60 -0.55
CA ILE A 34 11.68 -19.21 -0.56
C ILE A 34 11.84 -20.14 0.65
N ASP A 35 11.46 -19.70 1.84
CA ASP A 35 11.54 -20.52 3.05
C ASP A 35 10.60 -21.73 3.02
N GLN A 36 9.50 -21.64 2.27
CA GLN A 36 8.62 -22.80 1.98
C GLN A 36 9.16 -23.72 0.86
N GLY A 37 10.31 -23.41 0.26
CA GLY A 37 10.89 -24.18 -0.84
C GLY A 37 10.15 -24.05 -2.17
N VAL A 38 9.34 -22.98 -2.32
CA VAL A 38 8.52 -22.74 -3.52
C VAL A 38 9.30 -21.98 -4.58
N LEU A 39 10.17 -21.04 -4.17
CA LEU A 39 10.95 -20.19 -5.04
C LEU A 39 12.45 -20.46 -4.89
N ASP A 40 13.20 -20.29 -6.01
CA ASP A 40 14.66 -20.37 -6.01
C ASP A 40 15.28 -19.15 -5.32
N ALA A 41 15.98 -19.37 -4.22
CA ALA A 41 16.55 -18.32 -3.39
C ALA A 41 17.59 -17.48 -4.13
N ASP A 42 18.48 -18.09 -4.89
CA ASP A 42 19.59 -17.38 -5.56
C ASP A 42 19.05 -16.47 -6.67
N PHE A 43 18.07 -16.96 -7.43
CA PHE A 43 17.41 -16.19 -8.48
C PHE A 43 16.63 -15.00 -7.88
N TYR A 44 15.74 -15.25 -6.93
CA TYR A 44 14.86 -14.23 -6.38
C TYR A 44 15.61 -13.17 -5.56
N ASN A 45 16.60 -13.54 -4.78
CA ASN A 45 17.41 -12.59 -4.03
C ASN A 45 18.19 -11.65 -4.96
N ARG A 46 18.82 -12.20 -6.01
CA ARG A 46 19.53 -11.38 -7.01
C ARG A 46 18.61 -10.39 -7.74
N GLU A 47 17.43 -10.84 -8.18
CA GLU A 47 16.47 -9.98 -8.86
C GLU A 47 15.88 -8.92 -7.91
N ASN A 48 15.57 -9.28 -6.68
CA ASN A 48 15.12 -8.31 -5.67
C ASN A 48 16.18 -7.24 -5.40
N ASP A 49 17.44 -7.62 -5.26
CA ASP A 49 18.54 -6.66 -5.06
C ASP A 49 18.68 -5.72 -6.25
N ARG A 50 18.51 -6.23 -7.48
CA ARG A 50 18.52 -5.41 -8.71
C ARG A 50 17.38 -4.40 -8.72
N PHE A 51 16.15 -4.85 -8.50
CA PHE A 51 14.97 -3.96 -8.46
C PHE A 51 15.05 -2.94 -7.33
N TYR A 52 15.58 -3.32 -6.19
CA TYR A 52 15.78 -2.40 -5.07
C TYR A 52 16.81 -1.31 -5.39
N ALA A 53 17.90 -1.67 -6.09
CA ALA A 53 18.87 -0.70 -6.57
C ALA A 53 18.25 0.28 -7.57
N ASP A 54 17.45 -0.22 -8.53
CA ASP A 54 16.71 0.60 -9.49
C ASP A 54 15.71 1.53 -8.80
N TYR A 55 14.99 1.03 -7.79
CA TYR A 55 14.08 1.85 -6.98
C TYR A 55 14.80 3.00 -6.30
N LYS A 56 15.93 2.74 -5.65
CA LYS A 56 16.74 3.77 -5.00
C LYS A 56 17.33 4.78 -5.98
N ALA A 57 17.72 4.32 -7.14
CA ALA A 57 18.24 5.19 -8.22
C ALA A 57 17.15 6.02 -8.91
N GLY A 58 15.85 5.69 -8.68
CA GLY A 58 14.73 6.32 -9.38
C GLY A 58 14.57 5.88 -10.83
N THR A 59 15.17 4.74 -11.19
CA THR A 59 15.17 4.16 -12.57
C THR A 59 14.30 2.93 -12.69
N LEU A 60 13.55 2.57 -11.63
CA LEU A 60 12.69 1.38 -11.61
C LEU A 60 11.66 1.42 -12.73
N ASN A 61 11.70 0.41 -13.62
CA ASN A 61 10.57 0.11 -14.51
C ASN A 61 9.53 -0.69 -13.71
N ILE A 62 8.41 -0.04 -13.39
CA ILE A 62 7.37 -0.63 -12.56
C ILE A 62 6.74 -1.88 -13.21
N PHE A 63 6.61 -1.94 -14.52
CA PHE A 63 6.01 -3.08 -15.21
C PHE A 63 6.94 -4.30 -15.19
N ASP A 64 8.24 -4.13 -15.39
CA ASP A 64 9.23 -5.21 -15.28
C ASP A 64 9.26 -5.77 -13.85
N PHE A 65 9.19 -4.89 -12.85
CA PHE A 65 9.10 -5.28 -11.45
C PHE A 65 7.80 -6.06 -11.15
N LEU A 66 6.66 -5.57 -11.63
CA LEU A 66 5.37 -6.23 -11.41
C LEU A 66 5.27 -7.58 -12.12
N ASP A 67 5.81 -7.70 -13.32
CA ASP A 67 5.91 -8.98 -14.02
C ASP A 67 6.71 -10.01 -13.21
N PHE A 68 7.79 -9.58 -12.58
CA PHE A 68 8.57 -10.43 -11.69
C PHE A 68 7.81 -10.78 -10.40
N GLN A 69 7.22 -9.78 -9.73
CA GLN A 69 6.54 -9.98 -8.46
C GLN A 69 5.24 -10.78 -8.56
N LEU A 70 4.50 -10.61 -9.66
CA LEU A 70 3.22 -11.29 -9.86
C LEU A 70 3.35 -12.69 -10.49
N ALA A 71 4.50 -13.00 -11.09
CA ALA A 71 4.71 -14.31 -11.73
C ALA A 71 4.38 -15.51 -10.82
N PRO A 72 4.74 -15.55 -9.53
CA PRO A 72 4.40 -16.69 -8.66
C PRO A 72 2.89 -16.92 -8.52
N LEU A 73 2.07 -15.86 -8.64
CA LEU A 73 0.62 -15.98 -8.50
C LEU A 73 0.00 -16.79 -9.65
N ALA A 74 0.61 -16.74 -10.85
CA ALA A 74 0.12 -17.46 -12.03
C ALA A 74 0.41 -18.98 -11.99
N HIS A 75 1.34 -19.42 -11.15
CA HIS A 75 1.81 -20.80 -11.13
C HIS A 75 1.12 -21.67 -10.09
N HIS A 76 0.21 -21.13 -9.28
CA HIS A 76 -0.41 -21.82 -8.16
C HIS A 76 -1.91 -21.60 -8.12
N SER A 77 -2.66 -22.58 -7.59
CA SER A 77 -4.11 -22.42 -7.39
C SER A 77 -4.41 -21.34 -6.35
N ARG A 78 -5.58 -20.72 -6.45
CA ARG A 78 -6.04 -19.75 -5.47
C ARG A 78 -6.07 -20.31 -4.06
N GLU A 79 -6.52 -21.53 -3.90
CA GLU A 79 -6.54 -22.24 -2.60
C GLU A 79 -5.14 -22.34 -1.98
N GLN A 80 -4.14 -22.72 -2.79
CA GLN A 80 -2.75 -22.80 -2.33
C GLN A 80 -2.18 -21.43 -1.96
N LEU A 81 -2.43 -20.42 -2.79
CA LEU A 81 -2.00 -19.04 -2.52
C LEU A 81 -2.62 -18.50 -1.24
N ASP A 82 -3.91 -18.72 -1.03
CA ASP A 82 -4.62 -18.26 0.17
C ASP A 82 -4.12 -18.98 1.44
N ALA A 83 -3.79 -20.27 1.35
CA ALA A 83 -3.20 -21.03 2.45
C ALA A 83 -1.80 -20.51 2.84
N TRP A 84 -0.97 -20.24 1.86
CA TRP A 84 0.36 -19.62 2.10
C TRP A 84 0.21 -18.21 2.65
N HIS A 85 -0.72 -17.42 2.11
CA HIS A 85 -0.93 -16.05 2.60
C HIS A 85 -1.33 -16.02 4.07
N LYS A 86 -2.16 -16.96 4.51
CA LYS A 86 -2.55 -17.08 5.92
C LYS A 86 -1.35 -17.33 6.84
N ALA A 87 -0.44 -18.22 6.46
CA ALA A 87 0.78 -18.46 7.20
C ALA A 87 1.73 -17.24 7.15
N TYR A 88 1.92 -16.66 5.96
CA TYR A 88 2.72 -15.47 5.75
C TYR A 88 2.25 -14.29 6.62
N LEU A 89 0.93 -14.02 6.66
CA LEU A 89 0.35 -12.97 7.49
C LEU A 89 0.70 -13.17 8.98
N ALA A 90 0.54 -14.40 9.47
CA ALA A 90 0.80 -14.71 10.86
C ALA A 90 2.30 -14.65 11.22
N GLU A 91 3.15 -15.20 10.38
CA GLU A 91 4.58 -15.40 10.69
C GLU A 91 5.44 -14.19 10.34
N ARG A 92 5.12 -13.50 9.25
CA ARG A 92 5.96 -12.42 8.69
C ARG A 92 5.39 -11.03 8.90
N ILE A 93 4.09 -10.86 8.72
CA ILE A 93 3.47 -9.54 8.71
C ILE A 93 3.00 -9.10 10.09
N THR A 94 2.36 -9.98 10.84
CA THR A 94 1.84 -9.62 12.18
C THR A 94 2.92 -9.01 13.08
N PRO A 95 4.16 -9.52 13.13
CA PRO A 95 5.23 -8.88 13.91
C PRO A 95 5.64 -7.49 13.42
N LEU A 96 5.37 -7.15 12.16
CA LEU A 96 5.69 -5.85 11.55
C LEU A 96 4.59 -4.80 11.75
N MET A 97 3.39 -5.21 12.17
CA MET A 97 2.27 -4.29 12.38
C MET A 97 2.56 -3.36 13.57
N THR A 98 2.66 -2.05 13.31
CA THR A 98 3.04 -1.09 14.35
C THR A 98 1.86 -0.75 15.27
N ALA A 99 2.13 -0.65 16.57
CA ALA A 99 1.12 -0.28 17.56
C ALA A 99 0.67 1.18 17.37
N GLU A 100 1.60 2.08 17.05
CA GLU A 100 1.28 3.50 16.80
C GLU A 100 0.46 3.68 15.52
N GLY A 101 0.80 2.98 14.43
CA GLY A 101 0.01 2.96 13.20
C GLY A 101 -1.42 2.50 13.48
N ARG A 102 -1.59 1.41 14.23
CA ARG A 102 -2.90 0.91 14.64
C ARG A 102 -3.68 1.94 15.47
N ARG A 103 -3.04 2.60 16.42
CA ARG A 103 -3.68 3.67 17.21
C ARG A 103 -4.11 4.85 16.34
N ARG A 104 -3.30 5.24 15.37
CA ARG A 104 -3.61 6.35 14.45
C ARG A 104 -4.81 6.02 13.57
N VAL A 105 -4.86 4.81 13.01
CA VAL A 105 -6.02 4.29 12.26
C VAL A 105 -7.29 4.36 13.11
N GLN A 106 -7.23 3.81 14.33
CA GLN A 106 -8.36 3.81 15.26
C GLN A 106 -8.83 5.23 15.64
N ALA A 107 -7.91 6.17 15.79
CA ALA A 107 -8.25 7.57 16.10
C ALA A 107 -9.07 8.20 14.96
N HIS A 108 -8.69 8.01 13.69
CA HIS A 108 -9.45 8.48 12.54
C HIS A 108 -10.83 7.78 12.45
N GLN A 109 -10.87 6.47 12.66
CA GLN A 109 -12.13 5.72 12.68
C GLN A 109 -13.07 6.23 13.78
N ALA A 110 -12.57 6.48 15.00
CA ALA A 110 -13.35 7.02 16.11
C ALA A 110 -13.84 8.44 15.84
N ALA A 111 -13.11 9.23 15.05
CA ALA A 111 -13.53 10.56 14.60
C ALA A 111 -14.60 10.51 13.49
N GLY A 112 -14.89 9.34 12.93
CA GLY A 112 -15.84 9.16 11.83
C GLY A 112 -15.28 9.47 10.45
N ASP A 113 -13.96 9.53 10.33
CA ASP A 113 -13.27 9.73 9.05
C ASP A 113 -13.38 8.50 8.16
N VAL A 114 -13.39 8.69 6.85
CA VAL A 114 -13.19 7.61 5.88
C VAL A 114 -11.71 7.22 5.91
N VAL A 115 -11.42 5.98 6.26
CA VAL A 115 -10.03 5.50 6.40
C VAL A 115 -9.72 4.49 5.31
N GLY A 116 -8.62 4.68 4.60
CA GLY A 116 -8.15 3.77 3.55
C GLY A 116 -6.64 3.61 3.53
N VAL A 117 -6.21 2.52 2.91
CA VAL A 117 -4.82 2.29 2.55
C VAL A 117 -4.66 2.53 1.05
N ILE A 118 -3.58 3.21 0.67
CA ILE A 118 -3.15 3.38 -0.72
C ILE A 118 -1.70 2.92 -0.85
N THR A 119 -1.46 1.87 -1.61
CA THR A 119 -0.16 1.19 -1.66
C THR A 119 0.21 0.74 -3.07
N ALA A 120 1.51 0.76 -3.37
CA ALA A 120 2.04 0.22 -4.62
C ALA A 120 2.02 -1.31 -4.67
N THR A 121 2.04 -1.96 -3.52
CA THR A 121 2.00 -3.42 -3.41
C THR A 121 0.65 -3.98 -3.84
N ASN A 122 0.66 -5.12 -4.50
CA ASN A 122 -0.52 -5.69 -5.11
C ASN A 122 -1.59 -6.13 -4.09
N ARG A 123 -2.85 -6.11 -4.53
CA ARG A 123 -4.03 -6.41 -3.71
C ARG A 123 -4.01 -7.81 -3.11
N PHE A 124 -3.48 -8.83 -3.79
CA PHE A 124 -3.43 -10.18 -3.25
C PHE A 124 -2.65 -10.22 -1.92
N ILE A 125 -1.48 -9.56 -1.89
CA ILE A 125 -0.66 -9.45 -0.68
C ILE A 125 -1.36 -8.57 0.37
N THR A 126 -1.85 -7.40 -0.04
CA THR A 126 -2.21 -6.31 0.88
C THR A 126 -3.61 -6.41 1.47
N ALA A 127 -4.58 -7.01 0.77
CA ALA A 127 -5.98 -7.04 1.25
C ALA A 127 -6.14 -7.70 2.63
N PRO A 128 -5.57 -8.89 2.92
CA PRO A 128 -5.68 -9.48 4.24
C PRO A 128 -4.92 -8.67 5.32
N ILE A 129 -3.83 -8.00 4.96
CA ILE A 129 -3.07 -7.15 5.88
C ILE A 129 -3.90 -5.93 6.30
N VAL A 130 -4.52 -5.27 5.32
CA VAL A 130 -5.37 -4.09 5.55
C VAL A 130 -6.59 -4.46 6.40
N ALA A 131 -7.20 -5.62 6.13
CA ALA A 131 -8.28 -6.17 6.96
C ALA A 131 -7.82 -6.42 8.41
N ALA A 132 -6.59 -6.87 8.64
CA ALA A 132 -6.03 -7.07 9.98
C ALA A 132 -5.80 -5.76 10.75
N PHE A 133 -5.72 -4.60 10.08
CA PHE A 133 -5.78 -3.28 10.69
C PHE A 133 -7.21 -2.80 10.97
N GLY A 134 -8.24 -3.54 10.51
CA GLY A 134 -9.64 -3.11 10.60
C GLY A 134 -10.00 -2.00 9.62
N ILE A 135 -9.27 -1.89 8.51
CA ILE A 135 -9.51 -0.90 7.46
C ILE A 135 -10.30 -1.55 6.33
N GLU A 136 -11.37 -0.89 5.87
CA GLU A 136 -12.25 -1.39 4.82
C GLU A 136 -11.75 -1.04 3.41
N HIS A 137 -11.18 0.15 3.25
CA HIS A 137 -10.85 0.68 1.93
C HIS A 137 -9.39 0.46 1.58
N LEU A 138 -9.17 -0.17 0.42
CA LEU A 138 -7.84 -0.45 -0.12
C LEU A 138 -7.76 -0.01 -1.58
N ILE A 139 -6.80 0.85 -1.87
CA ILE A 139 -6.39 1.25 -3.21
C ILE A 139 -4.98 0.67 -3.43
N ALA A 140 -4.87 -0.31 -4.31
CA ALA A 140 -3.64 -1.07 -4.52
C ALA A 140 -3.38 -1.29 -6.01
N THR A 141 -2.20 -1.76 -6.35
CA THR A 141 -1.95 -2.34 -7.66
C THR A 141 -2.78 -3.62 -7.80
N GLU A 142 -3.51 -3.75 -8.91
CA GLU A 142 -4.39 -4.90 -9.15
C GLU A 142 -3.63 -5.97 -9.94
N PRO A 143 -3.55 -7.20 -9.42
CA PRO A 143 -3.13 -8.32 -10.25
C PRO A 143 -4.26 -8.71 -11.22
N GLU A 144 -3.89 -8.96 -12.47
CA GLU A 144 -4.84 -9.39 -13.50
C GLU A 144 -5.32 -10.81 -13.23
N MET A 145 -6.62 -11.03 -13.42
CA MET A 145 -7.24 -12.36 -13.39
C MET A 145 -7.88 -12.67 -14.76
N ASP A 146 -7.81 -13.93 -15.14
CA ASP A 146 -8.52 -14.44 -16.32
C ASP A 146 -10.04 -14.62 -16.04
N ALA A 147 -10.79 -15.10 -17.05
CA ALA A 147 -12.23 -15.31 -16.93
C ALA A 147 -12.62 -16.38 -15.89
N ASP A 148 -11.70 -17.27 -15.54
CA ASP A 148 -11.91 -18.33 -14.56
C ASP A 148 -11.47 -17.92 -13.15
N GLY A 149 -10.95 -16.67 -13.00
CA GLY A 149 -10.51 -16.12 -11.71
C GLY A 149 -9.09 -16.51 -11.30
N HIS A 150 -8.28 -17.03 -12.22
CA HIS A 150 -6.87 -17.32 -11.98
C HIS A 150 -6.02 -16.08 -12.27
N TYR A 151 -4.97 -15.88 -11.48
CA TYR A 151 -4.01 -14.81 -11.75
C TYR A 151 -3.19 -15.11 -13.00
N THR A 152 -3.01 -14.10 -13.85
CA THR A 152 -2.22 -14.22 -15.09
C THR A 152 -0.73 -13.96 -14.89
N GLY A 153 -0.34 -13.42 -13.72
CA GLY A 153 1.03 -12.98 -13.45
C GLY A 153 1.34 -11.59 -13.99
N LYS A 154 0.33 -10.86 -14.41
CA LYS A 154 0.44 -9.48 -14.94
C LYS A 154 -0.35 -8.50 -14.08
N PRO A 155 0.00 -7.21 -14.08
CA PRO A 155 -0.85 -6.17 -13.50
C PRO A 155 -2.05 -5.85 -14.38
N ALA A 156 -3.17 -5.48 -13.76
CA ALA A 156 -4.35 -4.94 -14.42
C ALA A 156 -4.42 -3.42 -14.25
N GLY A 157 -4.60 -2.70 -15.35
CA GLY A 157 -4.76 -1.24 -15.33
C GLY A 157 -3.50 -0.49 -14.90
N VAL A 158 -3.69 0.68 -14.30
CA VAL A 158 -2.60 1.56 -13.86
C VAL A 158 -2.02 1.06 -12.53
N PRO A 159 -0.71 0.79 -12.44
CA PRO A 159 -0.06 0.48 -11.16
C PRO A 159 -0.19 1.63 -10.16
N CYS A 160 -0.42 1.31 -8.89
CA CYS A 160 -0.59 2.28 -7.81
C CYS A 160 0.77 2.80 -7.30
N PHE A 161 1.57 3.35 -8.21
CA PHE A 161 2.95 3.79 -7.97
C PHE A 161 3.18 5.20 -8.51
N GLN A 162 3.84 6.07 -7.75
CA GLN A 162 4.11 7.47 -8.11
C GLN A 162 2.84 8.20 -8.59
N ALA A 163 2.84 8.73 -9.82
CA ALA A 163 1.66 9.38 -10.41
C ALA A 163 0.45 8.44 -10.51
N GLY A 164 0.67 7.13 -10.61
CA GLY A 164 -0.39 6.12 -10.59
C GLY A 164 -1.18 6.09 -9.28
N LYS A 165 -0.61 6.43 -8.14
CA LYS A 165 -1.36 6.59 -6.88
C LYS A 165 -2.43 7.66 -7.01
N ILE A 166 -2.12 8.80 -7.64
CA ILE A 166 -3.09 9.89 -7.86
C ILE A 166 -4.21 9.43 -8.79
N THR A 167 -3.86 8.78 -9.90
CA THR A 167 -4.84 8.22 -10.84
C THR A 167 -5.78 7.24 -10.13
N ARG A 168 -5.23 6.28 -9.40
CA ARG A 168 -6.00 5.26 -8.69
C ARG A 168 -6.88 5.85 -7.57
N LEU A 169 -6.38 6.84 -6.85
CA LEU A 169 -7.19 7.56 -5.86
C LEU A 169 -8.36 8.27 -6.53
N ASN A 170 -8.13 8.99 -7.63
CA ASN A 170 -9.18 9.69 -8.35
C ASN A 170 -10.25 8.72 -8.90
N ASP A 171 -9.84 7.57 -9.44
CA ASP A 171 -10.76 6.53 -9.90
C ASP A 171 -11.62 5.98 -8.74
N TRP A 172 -11.00 5.72 -7.59
CA TRP A 172 -11.71 5.25 -6.40
C TRP A 172 -12.71 6.29 -5.88
N LEU A 173 -12.33 7.57 -5.85
CA LEU A 173 -13.21 8.68 -5.47
C LEU A 173 -14.36 8.85 -6.47
N ALA A 174 -14.06 8.82 -7.78
CA ALA A 174 -15.06 8.97 -8.84
C ALA A 174 -16.11 7.84 -8.80
N ALA A 175 -15.71 6.61 -8.51
CA ALA A 175 -16.62 5.48 -8.33
C ALA A 175 -17.61 5.68 -7.15
N ARG A 176 -17.27 6.57 -6.22
CA ARG A 176 -18.11 6.98 -5.08
C ARG A 176 -18.90 8.27 -5.35
N GLY A 177 -18.74 8.88 -6.54
CA GLY A 177 -19.31 10.19 -6.86
C GLY A 177 -18.62 11.34 -6.12
N GLU A 178 -17.37 11.17 -5.72
CA GLU A 178 -16.58 12.07 -4.89
C GLU A 178 -15.32 12.55 -5.60
N THR A 179 -14.72 13.59 -5.05
CA THR A 179 -13.37 14.08 -5.38
C THR A 179 -12.61 14.30 -4.07
N LEU A 180 -11.31 14.55 -4.13
CA LEU A 180 -10.56 14.91 -2.92
C LEU A 180 -11.12 16.17 -2.24
N ALA A 181 -11.62 17.14 -3.03
CA ALA A 181 -12.26 18.35 -2.53
C ALA A 181 -13.62 18.12 -1.85
N SER A 182 -14.21 16.92 -1.99
CA SER A 182 -15.45 16.54 -1.27
C SER A 182 -15.22 16.39 0.23
N TYR A 183 -13.96 16.25 0.65
CA TYR A 183 -13.56 16.09 2.05
C TYR A 183 -13.01 17.42 2.59
N PRO A 184 -13.57 17.96 3.69
CA PRO A 184 -13.09 19.21 4.29
C PRO A 184 -11.62 19.11 4.72
N GLN A 185 -11.22 17.94 5.22
CA GLN A 185 -9.84 17.62 5.57
C GLN A 185 -9.45 16.26 5.02
N SER A 186 -8.21 16.16 4.58
CA SER A 186 -7.63 14.93 4.05
C SER A 186 -6.22 14.75 4.57
N TRP A 187 -5.92 13.56 5.07
CA TRP A 187 -4.60 13.15 5.54
C TRP A 187 -4.00 12.13 4.59
N PHE A 188 -2.69 12.18 4.43
CA PHE A 188 -1.93 11.09 3.85
C PHE A 188 -0.62 10.89 4.61
N TYR A 189 -0.47 9.68 5.14
CA TYR A 189 0.68 9.22 5.91
C TYR A 189 1.56 8.35 5.02
N SER A 190 2.84 8.70 4.86
CA SER A 190 3.80 7.94 4.03
C SER A 190 5.23 8.11 4.49
N ASP A 191 6.07 7.11 4.18
CA ASP A 191 7.52 7.08 4.40
C ASP A 191 8.33 7.44 3.15
N SER A 192 7.71 7.48 1.96
CA SER A 192 8.40 7.45 0.68
C SER A 192 8.38 8.78 -0.07
N ARG A 193 9.55 9.18 -0.60
CA ARG A 193 9.65 10.30 -1.56
C ARG A 193 8.75 10.15 -2.79
N ASN A 194 8.43 8.92 -3.18
CA ASN A 194 7.56 8.66 -4.33
C ASN A 194 6.13 9.14 -4.12
N ASP A 195 5.75 9.39 -2.87
CA ASP A 195 4.42 9.84 -2.48
C ASP A 195 4.31 11.37 -2.33
N ILE A 196 5.39 12.12 -2.45
CA ILE A 196 5.40 13.59 -2.40
C ILE A 196 4.33 14.21 -3.31
N PRO A 197 4.13 13.75 -4.58
CA PRO A 197 3.10 14.30 -5.44
C PRO A 197 1.68 14.19 -4.85
N LEU A 198 1.32 13.05 -4.27
CA LEU A 198 0.02 12.86 -3.62
C LEU A 198 -0.04 13.58 -2.27
N MET A 199 1.01 13.53 -1.47
CA MET A 199 1.10 14.26 -0.19
C MET A 199 0.87 15.76 -0.39
N SER A 200 1.32 16.32 -1.52
CA SER A 200 1.14 17.74 -1.84
C SER A 200 -0.30 18.11 -2.20
N GLN A 201 -1.20 17.14 -2.43
CA GLN A 201 -2.61 17.39 -2.77
C GLN A 201 -3.55 17.30 -1.57
N VAL A 202 -3.13 16.65 -0.49
CA VAL A 202 -3.95 16.54 0.72
C VAL A 202 -3.78 17.77 1.62
N THR A 203 -4.75 17.99 2.50
CA THR A 203 -4.68 19.12 3.44
C THR A 203 -3.70 18.91 4.58
N HIS A 204 -3.44 17.64 4.94
CA HIS A 204 -2.57 17.24 6.05
C HIS A 204 -1.61 16.12 5.61
N PRO A 205 -0.53 16.46 4.89
CA PRO A 205 0.54 15.50 4.62
C PRO A 205 1.33 15.22 5.90
N VAL A 206 1.63 13.94 6.16
CA VAL A 206 2.39 13.50 7.34
C VAL A 206 3.47 12.51 6.91
N ALA A 207 4.72 12.87 7.12
CA ALA A 207 5.85 11.98 6.88
C ALA A 207 6.04 11.03 8.07
N VAL A 208 6.04 9.72 7.82
CA VAL A 208 6.16 8.69 8.86
C VAL A 208 7.44 7.89 8.62
N ASP A 209 8.36 7.90 9.57
CA ASP A 209 9.67 7.22 9.45
C ASP A 209 10.31 7.41 8.05
N PRO A 210 10.32 8.65 7.51
CA PRO A 210 10.53 8.90 6.09
C PRO A 210 11.95 8.59 5.62
N ASP A 211 12.07 8.27 4.34
CA ASP A 211 13.36 8.27 3.65
C ASP A 211 14.00 9.69 3.71
N GLU A 212 15.31 9.76 3.41
CA GLU A 212 16.07 11.00 3.52
C GLU A 212 15.48 12.13 2.64
N ALA A 213 15.02 11.81 1.44
CA ALA A 213 14.48 12.80 0.52
C ALA A 213 13.10 13.32 0.95
N LEU A 214 12.21 12.44 1.42
CA LEU A 214 10.93 12.85 1.99
C LEU A 214 11.13 13.64 3.29
N ARG A 215 12.08 13.22 4.16
CA ARG A 215 12.40 13.97 5.39
C ARG A 215 12.81 15.41 5.07
N ALA A 216 13.77 15.58 4.15
CA ALA A 216 14.24 16.90 3.75
C ALA A 216 13.11 17.75 3.16
N HIS A 217 12.26 17.15 2.32
CA HIS A 217 11.10 17.83 1.75
C HIS A 217 10.09 18.24 2.83
N ALA A 218 9.73 17.33 3.72
CA ALA A 218 8.79 17.59 4.82
C ALA A 218 9.27 18.73 5.72
N GLU A 219 10.55 18.73 6.10
CA GLU A 219 11.16 19.80 6.90
C GLU A 219 11.10 21.15 6.16
N ALA A 220 11.41 21.17 4.86
CA ALA A 220 11.36 22.40 4.04
C ALA A 220 9.94 22.93 3.88
N GLN A 221 8.92 22.07 3.84
CA GLN A 221 7.49 22.43 3.70
C GLN A 221 6.78 22.61 5.05
N GLY A 222 7.43 22.34 6.17
CA GLY A 222 6.81 22.38 7.49
C GLY A 222 5.79 21.25 7.72
N TRP A 223 5.92 20.13 7.01
CA TRP A 223 5.06 18.97 7.22
C TRP A 223 5.48 18.22 8.49
N PRO A 224 4.51 17.70 9.27
CA PRO A 224 4.84 16.87 10.42
C PRO A 224 5.68 15.64 10.03
N VAL A 225 6.66 15.32 10.86
CA VAL A 225 7.46 14.09 10.77
C VAL A 225 7.21 13.29 12.04
N LEU A 226 6.67 12.10 11.90
CA LEU A 226 6.32 11.19 12.99
C LEU A 226 7.10 9.89 12.88
N SER A 227 7.11 9.11 13.97
CA SER A 227 7.52 7.71 13.96
C SER A 227 6.36 6.84 14.42
N PHE A 228 6.16 5.70 13.75
CA PHE A 228 5.25 4.64 14.16
C PHE A 228 6.00 3.42 14.74
N ARG A 229 7.32 3.52 14.89
CA ARG A 229 8.23 2.49 15.43
C ARG A 229 8.57 2.72 16.89
#